data_a2e51164b922ef360fca5ff3a0f79cd6
#
_entry.id   a2e51164b922ef360fca5ff3a0f79cd6
#
_cell.length_a   1.000
_cell.length_b   1.000
_cell.length_c   1.000
_cell.angle_alpha   90.00
_cell.angle_beta   90.00
_cell.angle_gamma   90.00
#
_symmetry.space_group_name_H-M   'P 1'
#
loop_
_entity.id
_entity.type
_entity.pdbx_description
1 polymer ?
#
loop_
_entity_poly.entity_id
_entity_poly.type
_entity_poly.pdbx_seq_one_letter_code
_entity_poly.pdbx_strand_id
1 'polypeptide(L)'
;MNDLDFDLIRPYTFAEIQEAIPRIISDDSFYLMMDYLFTEQEKDTVIANMKRAKTIHEFQVALTLPSVKSILAKTTNGISHSGFKNLTDENPNVFLANHRDIVLDSSILGAILTEADFKTPHITWGSNLMVTPLIVDFGKSNQMITVFREGSPKELLQNSQRLSLFIRNSILDMKKPVWIAHSKGRSKNGFDKTDVSILKMLSLSGNSNFKNRFI
;
A
#
# COMPACT_ATOMS: atom_id res chain seq x y z
N MET A 1 -3.35 14.27 24.04
CA MET A 1 -3.54 13.24 22.98
C MET A 1 -2.63 12.10 23.37
N ASN A 2 -3.17 10.90 23.63
CA ASN A 2 -2.31 9.75 23.89
C ASN A 2 -1.45 9.53 22.64
N ASP A 3 -0.13 9.41 22.84
CA ASP A 3 0.82 8.99 21.80
C ASP A 3 0.40 7.59 21.33
N LEU A 4 -0.44 7.54 20.31
CA LEU A 4 -0.78 6.29 19.67
C LEU A 4 0.44 5.88 18.85
N ASP A 5 1.11 4.83 19.33
CA ASP A 5 2.26 4.25 18.67
C ASP A 5 1.90 3.77 17.25
N PHE A 6 2.42 4.46 16.24
CA PHE A 6 2.22 4.11 14.84
C PHE A 6 3.12 2.96 14.36
N ASP A 7 4.13 2.57 15.12
CA ASP A 7 5.07 1.52 14.73
C ASP A 7 4.38 0.18 14.48
N LEU A 8 3.26 -0.05 15.17
CA LEU A 8 2.44 -1.25 14.97
C LEU A 8 1.81 -1.35 13.58
N ILE A 9 1.53 -0.21 12.92
CA ILE A 9 0.77 -0.19 11.68
C ILE A 9 1.51 0.44 10.50
N ARG A 10 2.43 1.37 10.73
CA ARG A 10 3.10 2.11 9.67
C ARG A 10 3.89 1.21 8.70
N PRO A 11 4.09 1.62 7.47
CA PRO A 11 5.07 0.99 6.58
C PRO A 11 6.50 1.18 7.11
N TYR A 12 7.44 0.48 6.49
CA TYR A 12 8.86 0.65 6.78
C TYR A 12 9.35 2.04 6.38
N THR A 13 10.24 2.59 7.20
CA THR A 13 11.16 3.66 6.80
C THR A 13 12.16 3.13 5.78
N PHE A 14 12.87 4.02 5.10
CA PHE A 14 13.88 3.56 4.13
C PHE A 14 15.04 2.80 4.81
N ALA A 15 15.42 3.15 6.04
CA ALA A 15 16.40 2.41 6.82
C ALA A 15 15.96 0.96 7.08
N GLU A 16 14.71 0.75 7.47
CA GLU A 16 14.13 -0.59 7.67
C GLU A 16 14.01 -1.37 6.34
N ILE A 17 13.78 -0.69 5.21
CA ILE A 17 13.81 -1.32 3.88
C ILE A 17 15.23 -1.82 3.56
N GLN A 18 16.26 -1.03 3.86
CA GLN A 18 17.65 -1.47 3.67
C GLN A 18 17.99 -2.71 4.50
N GLU A 19 17.43 -2.84 5.69
CA GLU A 19 17.55 -4.04 6.53
C GLU A 19 16.71 -5.21 6.00
N ALA A 20 15.58 -4.94 5.36
CA ALA A 20 14.71 -5.96 4.78
C ALA A 20 15.27 -6.54 3.46
N ILE A 21 15.97 -5.76 2.64
CA ILE A 21 16.52 -6.20 1.35
C ILE A 21 17.35 -7.50 1.46
N PRO A 22 18.31 -7.65 2.39
CA PRO A 22 19.03 -8.92 2.56
C PRO A 22 18.12 -10.10 2.90
N ARG A 23 17.09 -9.92 3.74
CA ARG A 23 16.13 -10.96 4.10
C ARG A 23 15.29 -11.38 2.89
N ILE A 24 14.80 -10.40 2.13
CA ILE A 24 14.03 -10.63 0.89
C ILE A 24 14.87 -11.45 -0.08
N ILE A 25 16.11 -11.05 -0.34
CA ILE A 25 16.98 -11.71 -1.31
C ILE A 25 17.44 -13.11 -0.85
N SER A 26 17.44 -13.40 0.47
CA SER A 26 17.80 -14.72 0.98
C SER A 26 16.63 -15.70 1.04
N ASP A 27 15.40 -15.30 0.71
CA ASP A 27 14.21 -16.16 0.76
C ASP A 27 14.00 -16.89 -0.57
N ASP A 28 13.88 -18.23 -0.51
CA ASP A 28 13.68 -19.05 -1.71
C ASP A 28 12.40 -18.68 -2.47
N SER A 29 11.34 -18.27 -1.75
CA SER A 29 10.08 -17.85 -2.37
C SER A 29 10.24 -16.56 -3.18
N PHE A 30 11.19 -15.71 -2.82
CA PHE A 30 11.54 -14.54 -3.62
C PHE A 30 12.06 -14.96 -5.00
N TYR A 31 12.95 -15.94 -5.07
CA TYR A 31 13.49 -16.43 -6.35
C TYR A 31 12.41 -17.12 -7.20
N LEU A 32 11.50 -17.89 -6.60
CA LEU A 32 10.36 -18.45 -7.34
C LEU A 32 9.50 -17.35 -7.98
N MET A 33 9.27 -16.25 -7.28
CA MET A 33 8.58 -15.09 -7.84
C MET A 33 9.40 -14.44 -8.96
N MET A 34 10.69 -14.24 -8.75
CA MET A 34 11.58 -13.64 -9.74
C MET A 34 11.68 -14.48 -11.02
N ASP A 35 11.73 -15.82 -10.90
CA ASP A 35 11.74 -16.76 -12.04
C ASP A 35 10.45 -16.67 -12.87
N TYR A 36 9.32 -16.47 -12.21
CA TYR A 36 8.06 -16.26 -12.91
C TYR A 36 8.01 -14.90 -13.65
N LEU A 37 8.58 -13.86 -13.05
CA LEU A 37 8.46 -12.49 -13.53
C LEU A 37 9.51 -12.12 -14.60
N PHE A 38 10.74 -12.60 -14.47
CA PHE A 38 11.91 -12.09 -15.17
C PHE A 38 12.79 -13.19 -15.79
N THR A 39 13.53 -12.84 -16.83
CA THR A 39 14.67 -13.62 -17.32
C THR A 39 15.85 -13.52 -16.34
N GLU A 40 16.84 -14.42 -16.43
CA GLU A 40 18.03 -14.39 -15.56
C GLU A 40 18.72 -13.02 -15.53
N GLN A 41 18.96 -12.44 -16.73
CA GLN A 41 19.60 -11.13 -16.84
C GLN A 41 18.77 -9.99 -16.20
N GLU A 42 17.46 -10.04 -16.31
CA GLU A 42 16.56 -9.07 -15.69
C GLU A 42 16.55 -9.21 -14.17
N LYS A 43 16.56 -10.47 -13.63
CA LYS A 43 16.65 -10.74 -12.20
C LYS A 43 17.88 -10.10 -11.57
N ASP A 44 19.04 -10.31 -12.17
CA ASP A 44 20.29 -9.73 -11.69
C ASP A 44 20.23 -8.21 -11.68
N THR A 45 19.65 -7.62 -12.70
CA THR A 45 19.45 -6.17 -12.81
C THR A 45 18.52 -5.64 -11.72
N VAL A 46 17.38 -6.30 -11.50
CA VAL A 46 16.41 -5.93 -10.44
C VAL A 46 17.08 -5.99 -9.06
N ILE A 47 17.75 -7.11 -8.75
CA ILE A 47 18.44 -7.29 -7.46
C ILE A 47 19.53 -6.25 -7.26
N ALA A 48 20.34 -5.98 -8.29
CA ALA A 48 21.37 -4.97 -8.21
C ALA A 48 20.80 -3.56 -7.96
N ASN A 49 19.69 -3.23 -8.63
CA ASN A 49 19.02 -1.93 -8.46
C ASN A 49 18.35 -1.82 -7.06
N MET A 50 17.73 -2.89 -6.54
CA MET A 50 17.21 -2.92 -5.17
C MET A 50 18.29 -2.60 -4.14
N LYS A 51 19.48 -3.23 -4.28
CA LYS A 51 20.63 -3.01 -3.38
C LYS A 51 21.20 -1.59 -3.47
N ARG A 52 21.05 -0.91 -4.60
CA ARG A 52 21.56 0.45 -4.84
C ARG A 52 20.56 1.54 -4.48
N ALA A 53 19.30 1.20 -4.31
CA ALA A 53 18.25 2.17 -3.96
C ALA A 53 18.64 2.96 -2.71
N LYS A 54 18.32 4.24 -2.70
CA LYS A 54 18.58 5.18 -1.59
C LYS A 54 17.32 5.80 -1.04
N THR A 55 16.20 5.56 -1.71
CA THR A 55 14.89 6.07 -1.33
C THR A 55 13.82 4.99 -1.51
N ILE A 56 12.67 5.17 -0.87
CA ILE A 56 11.51 4.30 -1.05
C ILE A 56 11.07 4.29 -2.53
N HIS A 57 11.08 5.44 -3.17
CA HIS A 57 10.73 5.55 -4.58
C HIS A 57 11.68 4.74 -5.47
N GLU A 58 12.99 4.87 -5.27
CA GLU A 58 13.98 4.09 -6.02
C GLU A 58 13.83 2.59 -5.79
N PHE A 59 13.50 2.15 -4.57
CA PHE A 59 13.18 0.74 -4.29
C PHE A 59 11.95 0.28 -5.08
N GLN A 60 10.88 1.08 -5.10
CA GLN A 60 9.67 0.76 -5.87
C GLN A 60 9.93 0.72 -7.39
N VAL A 61 10.75 1.64 -7.90
CA VAL A 61 11.18 1.63 -9.31
C VAL A 61 12.06 0.42 -9.63
N ALA A 62 12.90 0.00 -8.67
CA ALA A 62 13.80 -1.14 -8.88
C ALA A 62 13.09 -2.49 -8.88
N LEU A 63 12.06 -2.69 -8.05
CA LEU A 63 11.40 -3.98 -7.87
C LEU A 63 9.92 -3.95 -8.25
N THR A 64 9.13 -3.07 -7.61
CA THR A 64 7.66 -3.12 -7.70
C THR A 64 7.17 -2.78 -9.10
N LEU A 65 7.67 -1.70 -9.68
CA LEU A 65 7.26 -1.26 -11.00
C LEU A 65 7.57 -2.30 -12.10
N PRO A 66 8.79 -2.84 -12.24
CA PRO A 66 9.06 -3.87 -13.24
C PRO A 66 8.28 -5.17 -12.98
N SER A 67 8.03 -5.55 -11.71
CA SER A 67 7.22 -6.72 -11.38
C SER A 67 5.77 -6.55 -11.85
N VAL A 68 5.15 -5.40 -11.58
CA VAL A 68 3.78 -5.11 -12.04
C VAL A 68 3.72 -5.08 -13.57
N LYS A 69 4.69 -4.45 -14.23
CA LYS A 69 4.77 -4.43 -15.70
C LYS A 69 4.88 -5.83 -16.29
N SER A 70 5.72 -6.69 -15.70
CA SER A 70 5.87 -8.08 -16.16
C SER A 70 4.56 -8.86 -16.02
N ILE A 71 3.87 -8.73 -14.89
CA ILE A 71 2.56 -9.37 -14.69
C ILE A 71 1.56 -8.86 -15.75
N LEU A 72 1.45 -7.57 -15.92
CA LEU A 72 0.50 -6.98 -16.89
C LEU A 72 0.79 -7.42 -18.32
N ALA A 73 2.05 -7.45 -18.72
CA ALA A 73 2.45 -7.92 -20.05
C ALA A 73 2.09 -9.39 -20.32
N LYS A 74 2.11 -10.23 -19.26
CA LYS A 74 1.79 -11.66 -19.35
C LYS A 74 0.31 -11.98 -19.25
N THR A 75 -0.49 -11.11 -18.60
CA THR A 75 -1.85 -11.45 -18.17
C THR A 75 -2.92 -10.54 -18.75
N THR A 76 -2.56 -9.45 -19.42
CA THR A 76 -3.50 -8.45 -19.96
C THR A 76 -3.13 -8.04 -21.38
N ASN A 77 -4.10 -7.46 -22.08
CA ASN A 77 -3.88 -6.79 -23.37
C ASN A 77 -3.49 -5.31 -23.22
N GLY A 78 -3.14 -4.88 -22.02
CA GLY A 78 -2.78 -3.52 -21.67
C GLY A 78 -3.74 -2.93 -20.63
N ILE A 79 -3.39 -1.73 -20.17
CA ILE A 79 -4.19 -0.95 -19.22
C ILE A 79 -4.48 0.43 -19.80
N SER A 80 -5.64 0.96 -19.46
CA SER A 80 -5.98 2.36 -19.72
C SER A 80 -6.40 3.02 -18.41
N HIS A 81 -6.10 4.29 -18.29
CA HIS A 81 -6.46 5.08 -17.11
C HIS A 81 -6.84 6.50 -17.49
N SER A 82 -7.53 7.20 -16.61
CA SER A 82 -7.90 8.60 -16.77
C SER A 82 -7.99 9.28 -15.40
N GLY A 83 -8.11 10.61 -15.39
CA GLY A 83 -8.35 11.36 -14.15
C GLY A 83 -7.10 12.02 -13.54
N PHE A 84 -5.91 11.87 -14.10
CA PHE A 84 -4.67 12.49 -13.56
C PHE A 84 -4.79 14.01 -13.34
N LYS A 85 -5.54 14.72 -14.17
CA LYS A 85 -5.80 16.15 -14.01
C LYS A 85 -6.43 16.53 -12.65
N ASN A 86 -6.97 15.56 -11.93
CA ASN A 86 -7.57 15.75 -10.61
C ASN A 86 -6.59 15.51 -9.47
N LEU A 87 -5.36 15.09 -9.78
CA LEU A 87 -4.33 14.76 -8.79
C LEU A 87 -3.35 15.92 -8.65
N THR A 88 -2.91 16.17 -7.42
CA THR A 88 -1.77 17.06 -7.10
C THR A 88 -1.02 16.48 -5.91
N ASP A 89 0.30 16.65 -5.87
CA ASP A 89 1.10 16.26 -4.71
C ASP A 89 0.94 17.20 -3.52
N GLU A 90 0.46 18.42 -3.75
CA GLU A 90 0.19 19.40 -2.70
C GLU A 90 -1.02 19.02 -1.85
N ASN A 91 -2.05 18.47 -2.50
CA ASN A 91 -3.29 18.01 -1.88
C ASN A 91 -3.49 16.52 -2.16
N PRO A 92 -2.85 15.63 -1.40
CA PRO A 92 -2.90 14.20 -1.63
C PRO A 92 -4.31 13.65 -1.46
N ASN A 93 -4.64 12.63 -2.26
CA ASN A 93 -5.97 12.06 -2.34
C ASN A 93 -6.12 10.83 -1.45
N VAL A 94 -7.35 10.58 -0.98
CA VAL A 94 -7.76 9.27 -0.50
C VAL A 94 -8.44 8.54 -1.66
N PHE A 95 -7.82 7.47 -2.13
CA PHE A 95 -8.36 6.59 -3.15
C PHE A 95 -9.27 5.54 -2.50
N LEU A 96 -10.57 5.76 -2.55
CA LEU A 96 -11.55 4.73 -2.17
C LEU A 96 -11.86 3.88 -3.40
N ALA A 97 -11.45 2.62 -3.37
CA ALA A 97 -11.50 1.77 -4.54
C ALA A 97 -12.30 0.48 -4.31
N ASN A 98 -12.90 -0.03 -5.37
CA ASN A 98 -13.34 -1.43 -5.41
C ASN A 98 -12.11 -2.33 -5.23
N HIS A 99 -12.32 -3.50 -4.65
CA HIS A 99 -11.25 -4.47 -4.41
C HIS A 99 -11.55 -5.76 -5.17
N ARG A 100 -10.89 -5.98 -6.29
CA ARG A 100 -11.05 -7.17 -7.13
C ARG A 100 -9.90 -8.17 -6.98
N ASP A 101 -8.70 -7.66 -6.90
CA ASP A 101 -7.49 -8.45 -6.76
C ASP A 101 -6.65 -8.00 -5.56
N ILE A 102 -6.12 -8.95 -4.78
CA ILE A 102 -5.37 -8.65 -3.54
C ILE A 102 -4.08 -7.90 -3.83
N VAL A 103 -3.43 -8.21 -4.95
CA VAL A 103 -2.12 -7.68 -5.32
C VAL A 103 -2.25 -6.55 -6.33
N LEU A 104 -3.03 -6.77 -7.40
CA LEU A 104 -2.98 -5.91 -8.58
C LEU A 104 -3.69 -4.58 -8.42
N ASP A 105 -4.80 -4.49 -7.65
CA ASP A 105 -5.57 -3.24 -7.58
C ASP A 105 -4.71 -2.05 -7.15
N SER A 106 -4.06 -2.16 -5.98
CA SER A 106 -3.21 -1.09 -5.45
C SER A 106 -1.86 -1.01 -6.16
N SER A 107 -1.33 -2.14 -6.65
CA SER A 107 -0.03 -2.18 -7.33
C SER A 107 -0.09 -1.54 -8.71
N ILE A 108 -1.19 -1.73 -9.46
CA ILE A 108 -1.40 -1.05 -10.74
C ILE A 108 -1.51 0.46 -10.54
N LEU A 109 -2.28 0.90 -9.54
CA LEU A 109 -2.34 2.33 -9.20
C LEU A 109 -0.95 2.87 -8.85
N GLY A 110 -0.19 2.15 -8.00
CA GLY A 110 1.18 2.51 -7.64
C GLY A 110 2.09 2.62 -8.86
N ALA A 111 2.04 1.66 -9.78
CA ALA A 111 2.83 1.67 -11.02
C ALA A 111 2.50 2.86 -11.91
N ILE A 112 1.20 3.12 -12.13
CA ILE A 112 0.74 4.25 -12.95
C ILE A 112 1.16 5.60 -12.33
N LEU A 113 1.03 5.76 -11.01
CA LEU A 113 1.46 6.97 -10.31
C LEU A 113 2.97 7.15 -10.38
N THR A 114 3.74 6.06 -10.23
CA THR A 114 5.21 6.09 -10.36
C THR A 114 5.64 6.53 -11.76
N GLU A 115 5.00 6.01 -12.82
CA GLU A 115 5.31 6.39 -14.20
C GLU A 115 4.96 7.85 -14.52
N ALA A 116 3.97 8.40 -13.82
CA ALA A 116 3.55 9.79 -13.97
C ALA A 116 4.25 10.75 -12.98
N ASP A 117 5.27 10.27 -12.26
CA ASP A 117 6.05 11.03 -11.28
C ASP A 117 5.21 11.58 -10.10
N PHE A 118 4.12 10.90 -9.76
CA PHE A 118 3.35 11.17 -8.54
C PHE A 118 3.81 10.30 -7.37
N LYS A 119 3.55 10.76 -6.16
CA LYS A 119 3.78 9.97 -4.93
C LYS A 119 2.89 8.74 -4.91
N THR A 120 3.49 7.58 -4.64
CA THR A 120 2.73 6.34 -4.40
C THR A 120 1.97 6.39 -3.08
N PRO A 121 0.75 5.81 -3.00
CA PRO A 121 -0.05 5.86 -1.79
C PRO A 121 0.47 4.96 -0.69
N HIS A 122 0.17 5.30 0.56
CA HIS A 122 0.06 4.32 1.61
C HIS A 122 -1.13 3.40 1.33
N ILE A 123 -0.95 2.09 1.41
CA ILE A 123 -1.94 1.08 1.03
C ILE A 123 -2.46 0.37 2.27
N THR A 124 -3.77 0.41 2.54
CA THR A 124 -4.34 -0.35 3.66
C THR A 124 -4.30 -1.85 3.37
N TRP A 125 -3.77 -2.63 4.31
CA TRP A 125 -3.51 -4.05 4.16
C TRP A 125 -3.90 -4.83 5.42
N GLY A 126 -4.75 -5.85 5.27
CA GLY A 126 -5.24 -6.65 6.40
C GLY A 126 -4.14 -7.49 7.05
N SER A 127 -4.08 -7.47 8.39
CA SER A 127 -3.10 -8.26 9.17
C SER A 127 -3.17 -9.77 8.89
N ASN A 128 -4.33 -10.27 8.48
CA ASN A 128 -4.53 -11.66 8.08
C ASN A 128 -3.77 -12.09 6.80
N LEU A 129 -3.22 -11.14 6.06
CA LEU A 129 -2.37 -11.40 4.89
C LEU A 129 -0.88 -11.46 5.23
N MET A 130 -0.49 -11.13 6.46
CA MET A 130 0.89 -11.12 6.94
C MET A 130 1.33 -12.51 7.37
N VAL A 131 1.32 -13.48 6.45
CA VAL A 131 1.46 -14.91 6.73
C VAL A 131 2.91 -15.42 6.75
N THR A 132 3.85 -14.69 6.13
CA THR A 132 5.28 -15.03 6.13
C THR A 132 6.13 -13.77 6.30
N PRO A 133 7.39 -13.90 6.81
CA PRO A 133 8.30 -12.75 6.89
C PRO A 133 8.52 -12.06 5.54
N LEU A 134 8.65 -12.81 4.45
CA LEU A 134 8.80 -12.27 3.11
C LEU A 134 7.62 -11.37 2.72
N ILE A 135 6.38 -11.84 2.95
CA ILE A 135 5.17 -11.07 2.64
C ILE A 135 5.12 -9.79 3.50
N VAL A 136 5.52 -9.86 4.76
CA VAL A 136 5.59 -8.68 5.64
C VAL A 136 6.62 -7.69 5.11
N ASP A 137 7.85 -8.13 4.81
CA ASP A 137 8.92 -7.29 4.28
C ASP A 137 8.51 -6.65 2.95
N PHE A 138 7.87 -7.40 2.04
CA PHE A 138 7.31 -6.86 0.79
C PHE A 138 6.24 -5.79 1.02
N GLY A 139 5.25 -6.11 1.85
CA GLY A 139 4.14 -5.21 2.10
C GLY A 139 4.60 -3.91 2.76
N LYS A 140 5.39 -4.01 3.82
CA LYS A 140 5.91 -2.85 4.56
C LYS A 140 6.85 -2.00 3.70
N SER A 141 7.68 -2.62 2.86
CA SER A 141 8.55 -1.91 1.91
C SER A 141 7.77 -1.21 0.80
N ASN A 142 6.58 -1.73 0.44
CA ASN A 142 5.68 -1.13 -0.54
C ASN A 142 4.61 -0.22 0.09
N GLN A 143 4.93 0.39 1.21
CA GLN A 143 4.09 1.42 1.85
C GLN A 143 2.74 0.92 2.38
N MET A 144 2.66 -0.39 2.75
CA MET A 144 1.42 -0.94 3.29
C MET A 144 1.23 -0.63 4.77
N ILE A 145 0.04 -0.13 5.10
CA ILE A 145 -0.44 0.14 6.48
C ILE A 145 -1.19 -1.07 6.98
N THR A 146 -0.80 -1.61 8.12
CA THR A 146 -1.48 -2.77 8.72
C THR A 146 -2.85 -2.41 9.25
N VAL A 147 -3.87 -3.15 8.84
CA VAL A 147 -5.24 -3.08 9.33
C VAL A 147 -5.53 -4.32 10.18
N PHE A 148 -5.59 -4.17 11.49
CA PHE A 148 -5.97 -5.27 12.37
C PHE A 148 -7.46 -5.58 12.25
N ARG A 149 -7.79 -6.84 12.04
CA ARG A 149 -9.17 -7.32 11.85
C ARG A 149 -9.66 -8.24 12.94
N GLU A 150 -8.77 -8.66 13.83
CA GLU A 150 -9.02 -9.58 14.93
C GLU A 150 -8.68 -8.93 16.26
N GLY A 151 -9.32 -9.40 17.33
CA GLY A 151 -9.15 -8.91 18.67
C GLY A 151 -10.49 -8.62 19.36
N SER A 152 -10.43 -8.22 20.63
CA SER A 152 -11.59 -7.78 21.39
C SER A 152 -12.19 -6.49 20.83
N PRO A 153 -13.46 -6.16 21.10
CA PRO A 153 -14.09 -4.92 20.63
C PRO A 153 -13.31 -3.66 21.05
N LYS A 154 -12.65 -3.67 22.22
CA LYS A 154 -11.82 -2.58 22.70
C LYS A 154 -10.55 -2.42 21.86
N GLU A 155 -9.86 -3.53 21.57
CA GLU A 155 -8.65 -3.52 20.73
C GLU A 155 -8.98 -3.09 19.28
N LEU A 156 -10.07 -3.58 18.73
CA LEU A 156 -10.53 -3.18 17.39
C LEU A 156 -10.85 -1.69 17.31
N LEU A 157 -11.47 -1.12 18.36
CA LEU A 157 -11.72 0.32 18.42
C LEU A 157 -10.41 1.11 18.50
N GLN A 158 -9.48 0.71 19.37
CA GLN A 158 -8.16 1.36 19.49
C GLN A 158 -7.36 1.30 18.18
N ASN A 159 -7.36 0.14 17.52
CA ASN A 159 -6.70 -0.03 16.23
C ASN A 159 -7.36 0.81 15.13
N SER A 160 -8.68 0.94 15.14
CA SER A 160 -9.41 1.82 14.22
C SER A 160 -9.10 3.29 14.46
N GLN A 161 -8.97 3.71 15.70
CA GLN A 161 -8.55 5.08 16.05
C GLN A 161 -7.11 5.36 15.62
N ARG A 162 -6.19 4.41 15.86
CA ARG A 162 -4.79 4.50 15.41
C ARG A 162 -4.70 4.61 13.88
N LEU A 163 -5.43 3.75 13.17
CA LEU A 163 -5.48 3.76 11.71
C LEU A 163 -6.05 5.07 11.17
N SER A 164 -7.16 5.54 11.72
CA SER A 164 -7.79 6.81 11.35
C SER A 164 -6.82 7.99 11.52
N LEU A 165 -6.11 8.03 12.65
CA LEU A 165 -5.14 9.09 12.93
C LEU A 165 -3.93 9.01 12.00
N PHE A 166 -3.42 7.80 11.72
CA PHE A 166 -2.32 7.60 10.78
C PHE A 166 -2.69 8.03 9.35
N ILE A 167 -3.89 7.69 8.88
CA ILE A 167 -4.38 8.12 7.56
C ILE A 167 -4.45 9.64 7.49
N ARG A 168 -4.97 10.30 8.53
CA ARG A 168 -5.02 11.76 8.60
C ARG A 168 -3.62 12.38 8.57
N ASN A 169 -2.69 11.84 9.35
CA ASN A 169 -1.29 12.28 9.37
C ASN A 169 -0.64 12.07 7.98
N SER A 170 -0.90 10.94 7.32
CA SER A 170 -0.41 10.69 5.95
C SER A 170 -0.83 11.80 4.98
N ILE A 171 -2.10 12.21 5.03
CA ILE A 171 -2.64 13.23 4.13
C ILE A 171 -2.17 14.64 4.52
N LEU A 172 -2.30 15.01 5.79
CA LEU A 172 -2.10 16.40 6.22
C LEU A 172 -0.63 16.76 6.42
N ASP A 173 0.13 15.87 7.05
CA ASP A 173 1.50 16.15 7.49
C ASP A 173 2.55 15.56 6.52
N MET A 174 2.41 14.29 6.15
CA MET A 174 3.35 13.64 5.23
C MET A 174 3.10 14.00 3.77
N LYS A 175 1.99 14.63 3.45
CA LYS A 175 1.57 14.95 2.08
C LYS A 175 1.64 13.71 1.18
N LYS A 176 1.04 12.61 1.64
CA LYS A 176 1.07 11.31 0.98
C LYS A 176 -0.34 10.78 0.77
N PRO A 177 -0.70 10.32 -0.46
CA PRO A 177 -2.01 9.75 -0.71
C PRO A 177 -2.20 8.42 0.03
N VAL A 178 -3.45 7.99 0.19
CA VAL A 178 -3.79 6.73 0.85
C VAL A 178 -4.79 5.96 -0.03
N TRP A 179 -4.55 4.66 -0.23
CA TRP A 179 -5.47 3.74 -0.89
C TRP A 179 -6.21 2.88 0.14
N ILE A 180 -7.53 2.82 0.00
CA ILE A 180 -8.42 2.05 0.88
C ILE A 180 -9.43 1.29 0.05
N ALA A 181 -9.55 -0.02 0.27
CA ALA A 181 -10.68 -0.79 -0.25
C ALA A 181 -11.98 -0.37 0.46
N HIS A 182 -13.02 0.02 -0.31
CA HIS A 182 -14.24 0.58 0.28
C HIS A 182 -15.24 -0.47 0.80
N SER A 183 -14.96 -1.77 0.61
CA SER A 183 -15.80 -2.86 1.08
C SER A 183 -15.01 -3.95 1.81
N LYS A 184 -15.72 -4.83 2.54
CA LYS A 184 -15.12 -5.99 3.20
C LYS A 184 -14.82 -7.09 2.19
N GLY A 185 -13.51 -7.31 1.96
CA GLY A 185 -13.02 -8.35 1.06
C GLY A 185 -13.18 -8.00 -0.41
N ARG A 186 -12.86 -8.96 -1.27
CA ARG A 186 -12.88 -8.79 -2.73
C ARG A 186 -14.29 -8.77 -3.29
N SER A 187 -14.52 -7.94 -4.29
CA SER A 187 -15.74 -7.92 -5.09
C SER A 187 -15.97 -9.27 -5.78
N LYS A 188 -17.17 -9.80 -5.64
CA LYS A 188 -17.56 -11.09 -6.25
C LYS A 188 -18.32 -10.92 -7.56
N ASN A 189 -19.11 -9.87 -7.66
CA ASN A 189 -20.03 -9.64 -8.77
C ASN A 189 -19.98 -8.23 -9.38
N GLY A 190 -19.05 -7.40 -8.91
CA GLY A 190 -18.89 -6.01 -9.37
C GLY A 190 -19.86 -5.00 -8.73
N PHE A 191 -20.76 -5.44 -7.86
CA PHE A 191 -21.68 -4.56 -7.13
C PHE A 191 -21.23 -4.42 -5.67
N ASP A 192 -20.18 -3.63 -5.47
CA ASP A 192 -19.67 -3.38 -4.13
C ASP A 192 -20.43 -2.22 -3.47
N LYS A 193 -20.89 -2.46 -2.25
CA LYS A 193 -21.42 -1.40 -1.38
C LYS A 193 -20.31 -0.92 -0.45
N THR A 194 -20.18 0.40 -0.33
CA THR A 194 -19.26 0.98 0.65
C THR A 194 -19.63 0.52 2.05
N ASP A 195 -18.66 -0.06 2.76
CA ASP A 195 -18.87 -0.48 4.14
C ASP A 195 -18.91 0.75 5.06
N VAL A 196 -20.01 0.91 5.77
CA VAL A 196 -20.21 2.01 6.72
C VAL A 196 -19.12 2.04 7.80
N SER A 197 -18.54 0.87 8.14
CA SER A 197 -17.46 0.81 9.13
C SER A 197 -16.19 1.55 8.66
N ILE A 198 -15.91 1.58 7.36
CA ILE A 198 -14.78 2.33 6.78
C ILE A 198 -15.01 3.83 6.93
N LEU A 199 -16.20 4.32 6.62
CA LEU A 199 -16.53 5.73 6.80
C LEU A 199 -16.49 6.14 8.29
N LYS A 200 -17.01 5.28 9.18
CA LYS A 200 -16.88 5.50 10.62
C LYS A 200 -15.43 5.55 11.06
N MET A 201 -14.61 4.60 10.62
CA MET A 201 -13.18 4.56 10.94
C MET A 201 -12.48 5.85 10.47
N LEU A 202 -12.66 6.27 9.23
CA LEU A 202 -12.08 7.50 8.71
C LEU A 202 -12.47 8.75 9.50
N SER A 203 -13.66 8.76 10.12
CA SER A 203 -14.14 9.88 10.91
C SER A 203 -13.65 9.90 12.37
N LEU A 204 -13.03 8.82 12.89
CA LEU A 204 -12.67 8.70 14.32
C LEU A 204 -11.64 9.73 14.78
N SER A 205 -10.71 10.13 13.92
CA SER A 205 -9.68 11.13 14.23
C SER A 205 -10.10 12.58 13.92
N GLY A 206 -11.30 12.78 13.36
CA GLY A 206 -11.78 14.10 12.98
C GLY A 206 -12.41 14.87 14.15
N ASN A 207 -12.54 16.20 13.99
CA ASN A 207 -13.27 17.03 14.91
C ASN A 207 -14.77 16.71 14.91
N SER A 208 -15.49 17.12 15.97
CA SER A 208 -16.94 16.89 16.14
C SER A 208 -17.79 17.50 15.02
N ASN A 209 -17.28 18.51 14.31
CA ASN A 209 -17.97 19.12 13.16
C ASN A 209 -17.84 18.22 11.92
N PHE A 210 -18.97 17.88 11.28
CA PHE A 210 -19.05 17.01 10.10
C PHE A 210 -18.12 17.46 8.96
N LYS A 211 -18.04 18.78 8.71
CA LYS A 211 -17.17 19.33 7.67
C LYS A 211 -15.68 19.06 7.89
N ASN A 212 -15.24 18.93 9.15
CA ASN A 212 -13.83 18.75 9.52
C ASN A 212 -13.50 17.30 9.93
N ARG A 213 -14.43 16.36 9.71
CA ARG A 213 -14.21 14.95 10.04
C ARG A 213 -13.34 14.20 9.03
N PHE A 214 -13.39 14.61 7.77
CA PHE A 214 -12.78 13.91 6.66
C PHE A 214 -11.62 14.67 6.00
N ILE A 215 -11.30 15.85 6.51
CA ILE A 215 -10.22 16.70 5.97
C ILE A 215 -9.22 17.00 7.07
#